data_1e663a4f89be0d2108bf804087c881f6
#
_entry.id   1e663a4f89be0d2108bf804087c881f6
#
_cell.length_a   1.000
_cell.length_b   1.000
_cell.length_c   1.000
_cell.angle_alpha   90.00
_cell.angle_beta   90.00
_cell.angle_gamma   90.00
#
_symmetry.space_group_name_H-M   'P 1'
#
loop_
_entity.id
_entity.type
_entity.pdbx_description
1 polymer ?
#
loop_
_entity_poly.entity_id
_entity_poly.type
_entity_poly.pdbx_seq_one_letter_code
_entity_poly.pdbx_strand_id
1 'polypeptide(L)'
;MVFVCSEKGQVKQMNTIQDLYYGRISPYEMSISTAPEYQKLKALAAKNEDLLKETLSDEQKELLVKLIESVTDISSISERDMFIAGFRLGMKLMIDVMKDE
;
A
#
# COMPACT_ATOMS: atom_id res chain seq x y z
N MET A 1 -18.94 -4.52 -14.79
CA MET A 1 -19.07 -3.69 -14.17
C MET A 1 -20.18 -3.67 -13.33
N VAL A 2 -20.25 -3.22 -12.35
CA VAL A 2 -21.23 -3.28 -11.60
C VAL A 2 -21.80 -2.11 -11.25
N PHE A 3 -22.81 -1.94 -10.69
CA PHE A 3 -23.33 -0.81 -10.43
C PHE A 3 -24.20 -0.98 -9.33
N VAL A 4 -24.58 -0.20 -8.66
CA VAL A 4 -25.32 -0.23 -7.66
C VAL A 4 -26.51 0.10 -7.59
N CYS A 5 -27.24 -0.20 -6.88
CA CYS A 5 -28.45 0.07 -6.91
C CYS A 5 -28.76 0.61 -5.88
N SER A 6 -28.55 0.89 -5.23
CA SER A 6 -28.86 1.55 -4.30
C SER A 6 -29.96 1.62 -3.65
N GLU A 7 -30.68 1.27 -3.53
CA GLU A 7 -31.71 1.46 -3.00
C GLU A 7 -31.79 0.88 -1.89
N LYS A 8 -32.24 1.17 -1.09
CA LYS A 8 -32.36 0.78 -0.08
C LYS A 8 -32.55 -0.45 0.04
N GLY A 9 -32.32 -1.09 0.79
CA GLY A 9 -32.62 -2.28 0.92
C GLY A 9 -31.88 -3.10 0.01
N GLN A 10 -31.53 -2.59 -0.98
CA GLN A 10 -30.96 -3.28 -1.87
C GLN A 10 -29.56 -3.47 -1.68
N VAL A 11 -29.01 -4.36 -2.13
CA VAL A 11 -27.67 -4.57 -2.04
C VAL A 11 -26.99 -3.58 -2.77
N LYS A 12 -26.10 -2.88 -2.25
CA LYS A 12 -25.50 -1.95 -2.92
C LYS A 12 -24.38 -2.52 -3.62
N GLN A 13 -24.28 -2.50 -4.80
CA GLN A 13 -23.18 -2.95 -5.52
C GLN A 13 -22.26 -1.83 -5.70
N MET A 14 -21.01 -2.02 -5.49
CA MET A 14 -20.05 -0.97 -5.63
C MET A 14 -19.77 -0.71 -7.08
N ASN A 15 -19.73 0.52 -7.44
CA ASN A 15 -19.24 0.91 -8.74
C ASN A 15 -17.81 1.32 -8.53
N THR A 16 -16.89 0.46 -8.89
CA THR A 16 -15.48 0.65 -8.61
C THR A 16 -14.93 1.92 -9.24
N ILE A 17 -15.32 2.22 -10.46
CA ILE A 17 -14.83 3.42 -11.12
C ILE A 17 -15.31 4.67 -10.41
N GLN A 18 -16.57 4.67 -10.03
CA GLN A 18 -17.13 5.81 -9.33
C GLN A 18 -16.47 5.99 -7.96
N ASP A 19 -16.23 4.88 -7.28
CA ASP A 19 -15.57 4.93 -5.98
C ASP A 19 -14.16 5.46 -6.12
N LEU A 20 -13.47 5.09 -7.18
CA LEU A 20 -12.13 5.60 -7.41
C LEU A 20 -12.18 7.10 -7.68
N TYR A 21 -13.13 7.54 -8.49
CA TYR A 21 -13.27 8.95 -8.83
C TYR A 21 -13.51 9.80 -7.58
N TYR A 22 -14.38 9.34 -6.70
CA TYR A 22 -14.70 10.10 -5.51
C TYR A 22 -13.76 9.86 -4.33
N GLY A 23 -12.72 9.11 -4.54
CA GLY A 23 -11.73 8.91 -3.49
C GLY A 23 -12.12 7.90 -2.43
N ARG A 24 -13.15 7.11 -2.69
CA ARG A 24 -13.53 6.07 -1.73
C ARG A 24 -12.60 4.89 -1.82
N ILE A 25 -11.90 4.75 -2.92
CA ILE A 25 -10.89 3.74 -3.10
C ILE A 25 -9.58 4.49 -3.25
N SER A 26 -8.64 4.24 -2.37
CA SER A 26 -7.36 4.90 -2.42
C SER A 26 -6.29 3.83 -2.38
N PRO A 27 -5.70 3.47 -3.52
CA PRO A 27 -4.64 2.46 -3.53
C PRO A 27 -3.49 2.80 -2.60
N TYR A 28 -3.19 4.06 -2.46
CA TYR A 28 -2.11 4.47 -1.59
C TYR A 28 -2.40 4.05 -0.14
N GLU A 29 -3.62 4.28 0.31
CA GLU A 29 -4.00 3.93 1.67
C GLU A 29 -4.20 2.44 1.83
N MET A 30 -4.56 1.75 0.74
CA MET A 30 -4.77 0.32 0.79
C MET A 30 -3.45 -0.43 0.86
N SER A 31 -2.33 0.25 0.68
CA SER A 31 -1.05 -0.42 0.73
C SER A 31 -0.62 -0.73 2.16
N ILE A 32 -1.34 -0.20 3.15
CA ILE A 32 -0.98 -0.45 4.52
C ILE A 32 -1.50 -1.80 4.95
N SER A 33 -0.58 -2.67 5.36
CA SER A 33 -0.95 -4.02 5.76
C SER A 33 -1.48 -4.05 7.19
N THR A 34 -2.54 -4.81 7.41
CA THR A 34 -3.06 -5.03 8.74
C THR A 34 -2.78 -6.46 9.20
N ALA A 35 -1.98 -7.19 8.45
CA ALA A 35 -1.67 -8.58 8.83
C ALA A 35 -0.98 -8.60 10.19
N PRO A 36 -1.32 -9.56 11.04
CA PRO A 36 -0.70 -9.62 12.37
C PRO A 36 0.81 -9.73 12.34
N GLU A 37 1.36 -10.50 11.42
CA GLU A 37 2.80 -10.66 11.34
C GLU A 37 3.46 -9.36 10.88
N TYR A 38 2.79 -8.58 10.04
CA TYR A 38 3.33 -7.30 9.63
C TYR A 38 3.40 -6.36 10.83
N GLN A 39 2.32 -6.32 11.62
CA GLN A 39 2.27 -5.45 12.80
C GLN A 39 3.31 -5.86 13.84
N LYS A 40 3.53 -7.15 14.00
CA LYS A 40 4.54 -7.62 14.91
C LYS A 40 5.93 -7.19 14.48
N LEU A 41 6.24 -7.35 13.22
CA LEU A 41 7.56 -6.97 12.71
C LEU A 41 7.76 -5.47 12.78
N LYS A 42 6.70 -4.71 12.55
CA LYS A 42 6.77 -3.27 12.64
C LYS A 42 7.09 -2.83 14.07
N ALA A 43 6.43 -3.45 15.04
CA ALA A 43 6.69 -3.14 16.43
C ALA A 43 8.10 -3.54 16.83
N LEU A 44 8.57 -4.67 16.33
CA LEU A 44 9.93 -5.13 16.62
C LEU A 44 10.96 -4.19 16.03
N ALA A 45 10.71 -3.70 14.82
CA ALA A 45 11.63 -2.75 14.19
C ALA A 45 11.71 -1.46 14.99
N ALA A 46 10.58 -0.97 15.48
CA ALA A 46 10.54 0.23 16.28
C ALA A 46 11.32 0.05 17.60
N LYS A 47 11.16 -1.11 18.21
CA LYS A 47 11.85 -1.41 19.45
C LYS A 47 13.36 -1.48 19.21
N ASN A 48 13.76 -2.15 18.15
CA ASN A 48 15.17 -2.29 17.83
C ASN A 48 15.80 -0.93 17.48
N GLU A 49 15.02 -0.08 16.82
CA GLU A 49 15.50 1.26 16.51
C GLU A 49 15.77 2.04 17.80
N ASP A 50 14.85 1.96 18.76
CA ASP A 50 15.03 2.66 20.02
C ASP A 50 16.25 2.14 20.77
N LEU A 51 16.43 0.82 20.81
CA LEU A 51 17.59 0.23 21.47
C LEU A 51 18.88 0.66 20.81
N LEU A 52 18.89 0.70 19.49
CA LEU A 52 20.08 1.10 18.77
C LEU A 52 20.42 2.55 19.06
N LYS A 53 19.42 3.41 19.10
CA LYS A 53 19.64 4.83 19.36
C LYS A 53 20.30 5.08 20.71
N GLU A 54 20.03 4.21 21.67
CA GLU A 54 20.62 4.37 22.99
C GLU A 54 22.14 4.16 22.99
N THR A 55 22.64 3.48 21.97
CA THR A 55 24.08 3.18 21.90
C THR A 55 24.84 4.13 20.99
N LEU A 56 24.15 5.07 20.36
CA LEU A 56 24.77 5.91 19.35
C LEU A 56 25.05 7.32 19.85
N SER A 57 26.08 7.95 19.28
CA SER A 57 26.34 9.34 19.55
C SER A 57 25.30 10.19 18.81
N ASP A 58 25.27 11.48 19.10
CA ASP A 58 24.32 12.37 18.44
C ASP A 58 24.54 12.41 16.96
N GLU A 59 25.78 12.41 16.49
CA GLU A 59 26.06 12.42 15.07
C GLU A 59 25.60 11.13 14.41
N GLN A 60 25.80 10.02 15.10
CA GLN A 60 25.38 8.72 14.57
C GLN A 60 23.87 8.62 14.53
N LYS A 61 23.19 9.23 15.51
CA LYS A 61 21.73 9.24 15.48
C LYS A 61 21.21 10.00 14.27
N GLU A 62 21.87 11.11 13.93
CA GLU A 62 21.46 11.86 12.75
C GLU A 62 21.62 11.04 11.48
N LEU A 63 22.73 10.31 11.39
CA LEU A 63 22.93 9.45 10.23
C LEU A 63 21.89 8.35 10.16
N LEU A 64 21.51 7.80 11.30
CA LEU A 64 20.49 6.78 11.36
C LEU A 64 19.15 7.33 10.85
N VAL A 65 18.78 8.54 11.27
CA VAL A 65 17.55 9.16 10.84
C VAL A 65 17.57 9.37 9.33
N LYS A 66 18.70 9.84 8.79
CA LYS A 66 18.80 10.05 7.35
C LYS A 66 18.70 8.74 6.58
N LEU A 67 19.29 7.68 7.14
CA LEU A 67 19.19 6.37 6.51
C LEU A 67 17.75 5.90 6.49
N ILE A 68 17.04 6.03 7.60
CA ILE A 68 15.66 5.61 7.69
C ILE A 68 14.79 6.39 6.69
N GLU A 69 15.04 7.69 6.56
CA GLU A 69 14.31 8.51 5.61
C GLU A 69 14.55 8.04 4.18
N SER A 70 15.81 7.74 3.87
CA SER A 70 16.14 7.27 2.53
C SER A 70 15.48 5.93 2.22
N VAL A 71 15.50 5.02 3.19
CA VAL A 71 14.89 3.71 3.00
C VAL A 71 13.38 3.86 2.84
N THR A 72 12.78 4.75 3.61
CA THR A 72 11.35 5.01 3.52
C THR A 72 11.00 5.55 2.13
N ASP A 73 11.80 6.48 1.62
CA ASP A 73 11.56 7.03 0.30
C ASP A 73 11.69 5.97 -0.78
N ILE A 74 12.72 5.13 -0.66
CA ILE A 74 12.92 4.03 -1.60
C ILE A 74 11.72 3.10 -1.58
N SER A 75 11.22 2.78 -0.39
CA SER A 75 10.08 1.89 -0.25
C SER A 75 8.83 2.49 -0.88
N SER A 76 8.63 3.80 -0.70
CA SER A 76 7.46 4.46 -1.28
C SER A 76 7.46 4.38 -2.80
N ILE A 77 8.64 4.60 -3.40
CA ILE A 77 8.76 4.53 -4.85
C ILE A 77 8.52 3.10 -5.31
N SER A 78 9.11 2.13 -4.60
CA SER A 78 8.96 0.73 -4.95
C SER A 78 7.48 0.29 -4.87
N GLU A 79 6.79 0.73 -3.83
CA GLU A 79 5.37 0.38 -3.67
C GLU A 79 4.53 0.95 -4.82
N ARG A 80 4.83 2.20 -5.19
CA ARG A 80 4.13 2.81 -6.32
C ARG A 80 4.36 2.02 -7.60
N ASP A 81 5.62 1.67 -7.86
CA ASP A 81 5.96 0.97 -9.09
C ASP A 81 5.37 -0.43 -9.11
N MET A 82 5.32 -1.10 -7.97
CA MET A 82 4.71 -2.41 -7.88
C MET A 82 3.22 -2.33 -8.14
N PHE A 83 2.56 -1.29 -7.65
CA PHE A 83 1.15 -1.10 -7.92
C PHE A 83 0.91 -0.92 -9.41
N ILE A 84 1.72 -0.07 -10.04
CA ILE A 84 1.57 0.18 -11.47
C ILE A 84 1.80 -1.09 -12.27
N ALA A 85 2.84 -1.84 -11.91
CA ALA A 85 3.15 -3.08 -12.62
C ALA A 85 2.03 -4.10 -12.47
N GLY A 86 1.49 -4.23 -11.25
CA GLY A 86 0.41 -5.17 -11.01
C GLY A 86 -0.86 -4.80 -11.76
N PHE A 87 -1.16 -3.50 -11.77
CA PHE A 87 -2.34 -3.02 -12.48
C PHE A 87 -2.21 -3.32 -13.97
N ARG A 88 -1.05 -3.04 -14.55
CA ARG A 88 -0.84 -3.29 -15.96
C ARG A 88 -0.90 -4.77 -16.29
N LEU A 89 -0.32 -5.59 -15.44
CA LEU A 89 -0.38 -7.01 -15.65
C LEU A 89 -1.81 -7.51 -15.62
N GLY A 90 -2.58 -7.04 -14.64
CA GLY A 90 -3.99 -7.43 -14.54
C GLY A 90 -4.77 -7.08 -15.79
N MET A 91 -4.52 -5.87 -16.33
CA MET A 91 -5.20 -5.45 -17.55
C MET A 91 -4.81 -6.33 -18.73
N LYS A 92 -3.55 -6.67 -18.85
CA LYS A 92 -3.09 -7.52 -19.92
C LYS A 92 -3.71 -8.92 -19.84
N LEU A 93 -3.79 -9.45 -18.63
CA LEU A 93 -4.40 -10.75 -18.43
C LEU A 93 -5.87 -10.72 -18.82
N MET A 94 -6.57 -9.66 -18.47
CA MET A 94 -7.97 -9.53 -18.81
C MET A 94 -8.15 -9.49 -20.33
N ILE A 95 -7.30 -8.72 -21.02
CA ILE A 95 -7.38 -8.63 -22.47
C ILE A 95 -7.12 -9.99 -23.11
N ASP A 96 -6.13 -10.72 -22.60
CA ASP A 96 -5.82 -12.03 -23.14
C ASP A 96 -6.97 -13.01 -22.94
N VAL A 97 -7.59 -12.99 -21.80
CA VAL A 97 -8.73 -13.85 -21.53
C VAL A 97 -9.86 -13.54 -22.48
N MET A 98 -10.09 -12.27 -22.73
CA MET A 98 -11.19 -11.90 -23.61
C MET A 98 -10.91 -12.22 -25.07
N LYS A 99 -9.63 -12.30 -25.42
CA LYS A 99 -9.33 -12.63 -26.77
C LYS A 99 -9.45 -14.10 -27.06
N ASP A 100 -9.31 -14.91 -26.04
CA ASP A 100 -9.40 -16.31 -26.23
C ASP A 100 -10.78 -16.81 -26.45
N GLU A 101 -11.73 -16.03 -26.61
CA GLU A 101 -13.03 -16.44 -26.79
C GLU A 101 -13.29 -16.97 -27.92
#